data_b55c00d81b4a0c5930c9246f99a067a2
#
_entry.id   b55c00d81b4a0c5930c9246f99a067a2
#
_cell.length_a   1.000
_cell.length_b   1.000
_cell.length_c   1.000
_cell.angle_alpha   90.00
_cell.angle_beta   90.00
_cell.angle_gamma   90.00
#
_symmetry.space_group_name_H-M   'P 1'
#
loop_
_entity.id
_entity.type
_entity.pdbx_description
1 polymer ?
#
loop_
_entity_poly.entity_id
_entity_poly.type
_entity_poly.pdbx_seq_one_letter_code
_entity_poly.pdbx_strand_id
1 'polypeptide(L)'
;MKASKIGLFLLLLLVAVGSPAQIITKLSQVRVQGNKFITAEGKTMVFRGLNASDPDRLEKSGHWDKAYFEEMKRWGATLVRFPVHPTAWRSRGKDQYLQLLDKGVAWATELGLYVVIDWHSIGNLKNEMYQNGMYETTQKESFEFWRTMAEHYKDNTTVAFFELFNEPTVMGGKLGTCSWDEWKKLMEETITIIRANGAKAIPLVAGFNWAYDLREVAQNPIKAEGIAYVSHPYPMKREKPWEDKWTADWGFVAKKYPLVLTEIGFCGPDDKGAHVPVISDESYGEAITRYCDTNGISYVVWVFDPQWAPMLFTDWSYTPTRQGRYFKKALQAYSAKN
;
A
#
# COMPACT_ATOMS: atom_id res chain seq x y z
N MET A 1 71.87 30.33 -30.59
CA MET A 1 71.34 29.00 -30.35
C MET A 1 70.26 29.12 -29.26
N LYS A 2 69.01 29.10 -29.63
CA LYS A 2 67.86 29.13 -28.65
C LYS A 2 67.31 27.72 -28.55
N ALA A 3 67.39 27.14 -27.37
CA ALA A 3 66.81 25.83 -27.08
C ALA A 3 65.32 26.00 -26.74
N SER A 4 64.42 25.34 -27.53
CA SER A 4 62.98 25.28 -27.32
C SER A 4 62.67 24.16 -26.32
N LYS A 5 62.02 24.48 -25.21
CA LYS A 5 61.48 23.48 -24.25
C LYS A 5 60.09 23.09 -24.70
N ILE A 6 59.91 21.84 -25.13
CA ILE A 6 58.61 21.22 -25.39
C ILE A 6 58.08 20.70 -24.06
N GLY A 7 57.04 21.32 -23.56
CA GLY A 7 56.32 20.82 -22.38
C GLY A 7 55.30 19.74 -22.77
N LEU A 8 55.49 18.53 -22.25
CA LEU A 8 54.55 17.40 -22.40
C LEU A 8 53.41 17.52 -21.38
N PHE A 9 52.20 17.87 -21.85
CA PHE A 9 50.98 17.85 -21.02
C PHE A 9 50.44 16.43 -20.98
N LEU A 10 50.56 15.78 -19.84
CA LEU A 10 49.94 14.48 -19.58
C LEU A 10 48.48 14.71 -19.21
N LEU A 11 47.54 14.37 -20.10
CA LEU A 11 46.08 14.41 -19.84
C LEU A 11 45.70 13.14 -19.07
N LEU A 12 45.49 13.25 -17.76
CA LEU A 12 44.93 12.17 -16.94
C LEU A 12 43.43 12.06 -17.23
N LEU A 13 43.03 11.06 -18.00
CA LEU A 13 41.63 10.63 -18.12
C LEU A 13 41.22 9.91 -16.82
N LEU A 14 40.47 10.59 -15.99
CA LEU A 14 39.74 9.96 -14.88
C LEU A 14 38.56 9.14 -15.46
N VAL A 15 38.74 7.83 -15.61
CA VAL A 15 37.67 6.91 -15.88
C VAL A 15 36.91 6.71 -14.56
N ALA A 16 35.75 7.33 -14.44
CA ALA A 16 34.81 7.04 -13.35
C ALA A 16 34.31 5.61 -13.54
N VAL A 17 34.90 4.67 -12.81
CA VAL A 17 34.37 3.30 -12.70
C VAL A 17 33.10 3.39 -11.83
N GLY A 18 31.94 3.46 -12.47
CA GLY A 18 30.65 3.31 -11.77
C GLY A 18 30.61 1.94 -11.12
N SER A 19 30.46 1.89 -9.80
CA SER A 19 30.22 0.62 -9.09
C SER A 19 28.99 -0.05 -9.70
N PRO A 20 29.05 -1.36 -10.03
CA PRO A 20 27.88 -2.08 -10.51
C PRO A 20 26.78 -1.98 -9.46
N ALA A 21 25.58 -1.60 -9.88
CA ALA A 21 24.42 -1.61 -9.00
C ALA A 21 24.25 -3.03 -8.43
N GLN A 22 24.29 -3.15 -7.12
CA GLN A 22 24.13 -4.43 -6.44
C GLN A 22 22.70 -4.92 -6.68
N ILE A 23 22.54 -6.07 -7.33
CA ILE A 23 21.22 -6.69 -7.51
C ILE A 23 20.71 -7.10 -6.12
N ILE A 24 19.62 -6.48 -5.68
CA ILE A 24 18.95 -6.84 -4.43
C ILE A 24 18.18 -8.14 -4.69
N THR A 25 18.60 -9.22 -4.06
CA THR A 25 17.95 -10.52 -4.18
C THR A 25 16.97 -10.80 -3.05
N LYS A 26 17.06 -10.05 -1.95
CA LYS A 26 16.19 -10.20 -0.78
C LYS A 26 16.17 -8.91 0.04
N LEU A 27 14.97 -8.44 0.42
CA LEU A 27 14.82 -7.33 1.35
C LEU A 27 14.90 -7.82 2.80
N SER A 28 15.22 -6.92 3.75
CA SER A 28 15.20 -7.25 5.16
C SER A 28 13.79 -7.62 5.64
N GLN A 29 13.69 -8.64 6.49
CA GLN A 29 12.41 -9.01 7.09
C GLN A 29 11.89 -7.86 7.97
N VAL A 30 10.66 -7.42 7.70
CA VAL A 30 9.97 -6.43 8.53
C VAL A 30 9.16 -7.15 9.61
N ARG A 31 9.18 -6.64 10.83
CA ARG A 31 8.38 -7.12 11.94
C ARG A 31 7.79 -5.97 12.75
N VAL A 32 6.79 -6.24 13.56
CA VAL A 32 6.20 -5.29 14.51
C VAL A 32 6.97 -5.33 15.82
N GLN A 33 7.29 -4.15 16.37
CA GLN A 33 7.78 -3.97 17.71
C GLN A 33 7.10 -2.76 18.36
N GLY A 34 6.21 -3.01 19.30
CA GLY A 34 5.33 -1.97 19.83
C GLY A 34 4.48 -1.35 18.73
N ASN A 35 4.57 -0.05 18.57
CA ASN A 35 3.86 0.69 17.53
C ASN A 35 4.71 0.97 16.26
N LYS A 36 5.78 0.21 16.05
CA LYS A 36 6.72 0.45 14.94
C LYS A 36 6.90 -0.77 14.06
N PHE A 37 7.18 -0.52 12.79
CA PHE A 37 7.79 -1.51 11.91
C PHE A 37 9.30 -1.41 12.05
N ILE A 38 9.97 -2.55 12.22
CA ILE A 38 11.43 -2.61 12.29
C ILE A 38 11.96 -3.72 11.39
N THR A 39 13.13 -3.50 10.81
CA THR A 39 13.84 -4.52 10.03
C THR A 39 14.49 -5.55 10.93
N ALA A 40 15.01 -6.64 10.37
CA ALA A 40 15.78 -7.64 11.10
C ALA A 40 17.00 -7.03 11.80
N GLU A 41 17.60 -5.98 11.21
CA GLU A 41 18.75 -5.24 11.73
C GLU A 41 18.36 -4.18 12.80
N GLY A 42 17.07 -4.06 13.12
CA GLY A 42 16.56 -3.12 14.13
C GLY A 42 16.29 -1.70 13.63
N LYS A 43 16.39 -1.43 12.31
CA LYS A 43 16.07 -0.12 11.75
C LYS A 43 14.55 0.09 11.77
N THR A 44 14.09 1.21 12.32
CA THR A 44 12.67 1.61 12.20
C THR A 44 12.34 1.98 10.76
N MET A 45 11.20 1.48 10.29
CA MET A 45 10.69 1.75 8.94
C MET A 45 9.37 2.50 9.03
N VAL A 46 9.26 3.57 8.22
CA VAL A 46 7.98 4.24 7.92
C VAL A 46 7.84 4.23 6.41
N PHE A 47 6.79 3.62 5.92
CA PHE A 47 6.62 3.40 4.49
C PHE A 47 5.90 4.57 3.83
N ARG A 48 6.33 4.88 2.61
CA ARG A 48 5.71 5.82 1.69
C ARG A 48 5.47 5.08 0.39
N GLY A 49 4.23 4.82 0.06
CA GLY A 49 3.89 3.90 -1.03
C GLY A 49 2.94 4.45 -2.07
N LEU A 50 2.76 3.63 -3.09
CA LEU A 50 1.82 3.82 -4.19
C LEU A 50 0.96 2.58 -4.36
N ASN A 51 -0.34 2.76 -4.56
CA ASN A 51 -1.23 1.69 -4.98
C ASN A 51 -1.05 1.43 -6.48
N ALA A 52 -0.77 0.21 -6.87
CA ALA A 52 -1.04 -0.24 -8.23
C ALA A 52 -2.56 -0.30 -8.46
N SER A 53 -3.03 -0.39 -9.69
CA SER A 53 -4.34 -0.99 -9.95
C SER A 53 -4.22 -2.52 -9.97
N ASP A 54 -5.36 -3.22 -10.08
CA ASP A 54 -5.35 -4.68 -10.08
C ASP A 54 -4.33 -5.25 -11.09
N PRO A 55 -3.41 -6.13 -10.66
CA PRO A 55 -2.39 -6.72 -11.52
C PRO A 55 -2.95 -7.40 -12.79
N ASP A 56 -4.10 -8.08 -12.70
CA ASP A 56 -4.77 -8.71 -13.85
C ASP A 56 -5.21 -7.68 -14.89
N ARG A 57 -5.73 -6.54 -14.43
CA ARG A 57 -6.11 -5.44 -15.30
C ARG A 57 -4.91 -4.78 -15.95
N LEU A 58 -3.83 -4.55 -15.20
CA LEU A 58 -2.59 -3.97 -15.71
C LEU A 58 -1.95 -4.87 -16.77
N GLU A 59 -1.89 -6.19 -16.53
CA GLU A 59 -1.36 -7.13 -17.51
C GLU A 59 -2.21 -7.14 -18.79
N LYS A 60 -3.54 -7.21 -18.68
CA LYS A 60 -4.46 -7.16 -19.83
C LYS A 60 -4.32 -5.88 -20.65
N SER A 61 -3.92 -4.78 -20.03
CA SER A 61 -3.66 -3.50 -20.71
C SER A 61 -2.21 -3.32 -21.16
N GLY A 62 -1.33 -4.31 -20.92
CA GLY A 62 0.08 -4.29 -21.33
C GLY A 62 0.99 -3.43 -20.43
N HIS A 63 0.59 -3.16 -19.19
CA HIS A 63 1.30 -2.27 -18.27
C HIS A 63 1.75 -2.93 -16.95
N TRP A 64 1.60 -4.25 -16.83
CA TRP A 64 2.18 -5.01 -15.73
C TRP A 64 3.59 -5.45 -16.11
N ASP A 65 4.55 -4.54 -16.00
CA ASP A 65 5.93 -4.74 -16.38
C ASP A 65 6.90 -4.03 -15.41
N LYS A 66 8.19 -4.28 -15.55
CA LYS A 66 9.21 -3.69 -14.68
C LYS A 66 9.26 -2.16 -14.79
N ALA A 67 9.01 -1.59 -15.97
CA ALA A 67 9.06 -0.14 -16.18
C ALA A 67 8.02 0.60 -15.33
N TYR A 68 6.85 0.00 -15.10
CA TYR A 68 5.83 0.52 -14.20
C TYR A 68 6.35 0.64 -12.75
N PHE A 69 7.06 -0.37 -12.26
CA PHE A 69 7.69 -0.35 -10.92
C PHE A 69 8.86 0.60 -10.83
N GLU A 70 9.65 0.72 -11.89
CA GLU A 70 10.75 1.69 -11.97
C GLU A 70 10.23 3.12 -11.88
N GLU A 71 9.09 3.43 -12.49
CA GLU A 71 8.46 4.74 -12.35
C GLU A 71 7.96 4.99 -10.92
N MET A 72 7.32 4.01 -10.27
CA MET A 72 6.97 4.11 -8.86
C MET A 72 8.20 4.40 -7.99
N LYS A 73 9.31 3.72 -8.26
CA LYS A 73 10.58 3.96 -7.57
C LYS A 73 11.11 5.37 -7.82
N ARG A 74 11.05 5.86 -9.07
CA ARG A 74 11.42 7.25 -9.43
C ARG A 74 10.55 8.29 -8.73
N TRP A 75 9.31 7.96 -8.41
CA TRP A 75 8.45 8.82 -7.59
C TRP A 75 8.82 8.80 -6.11
N GLY A 76 9.72 7.93 -5.68
CA GLY A 76 10.21 7.83 -4.31
C GLY A 76 9.47 6.81 -3.44
N ALA A 77 8.70 5.91 -4.05
CA ALA A 77 8.02 4.85 -3.31
C ALA A 77 9.02 3.89 -2.64
N THR A 78 8.64 3.40 -1.47
CA THR A 78 9.31 2.33 -0.72
C THR A 78 8.40 1.11 -0.51
N LEU A 79 7.13 1.25 -0.88
CA LEU A 79 6.08 0.24 -0.73
C LEU A 79 5.13 0.31 -1.93
N VAL A 80 4.72 -0.83 -2.44
CA VAL A 80 3.67 -0.94 -3.47
C VAL A 80 2.56 -1.84 -2.96
N ARG A 81 1.31 -1.41 -3.11
CA ARG A 81 0.15 -2.22 -2.77
C ARG A 81 -0.46 -2.83 -4.03
N PHE A 82 -0.72 -4.13 -3.99
CA PHE A 82 -1.34 -4.92 -5.05
C PHE A 82 -2.78 -5.23 -4.68
N PRO A 83 -3.77 -4.50 -5.19
CA PRO A 83 -5.18 -4.81 -4.97
C PRO A 83 -5.59 -6.01 -5.83
N VAL A 84 -5.91 -7.13 -5.18
CA VAL A 84 -6.37 -8.37 -5.83
C VAL A 84 -7.89 -8.45 -5.72
N HIS A 85 -8.60 -8.17 -6.81
CA HIS A 85 -10.06 -8.30 -6.83
C HIS A 85 -10.47 -9.77 -6.84
N PRO A 86 -11.45 -10.17 -6.00
CA PRO A 86 -11.94 -11.55 -5.96
C PRO A 86 -12.39 -12.08 -7.32
N THR A 87 -13.08 -11.26 -8.10
CA THR A 87 -13.53 -11.64 -9.45
C THR A 87 -12.36 -11.88 -10.39
N ALA A 88 -11.31 -11.06 -10.35
CA ALA A 88 -10.11 -11.23 -11.18
C ALA A 88 -9.34 -12.49 -10.76
N TRP A 89 -9.21 -12.74 -9.46
CA TRP A 89 -8.63 -13.95 -8.90
C TRP A 89 -9.33 -15.22 -9.41
N ARG A 90 -10.67 -15.27 -9.32
CA ARG A 90 -11.47 -16.40 -9.82
C ARG A 90 -11.36 -16.57 -11.34
N SER A 91 -11.51 -15.47 -12.09
CA SER A 91 -11.55 -15.51 -13.55
C SER A 91 -10.22 -15.94 -14.17
N ARG A 92 -9.10 -15.51 -13.59
CA ARG A 92 -7.77 -15.91 -14.04
C ARG A 92 -7.39 -17.32 -13.56
N GLY A 93 -7.88 -17.73 -12.40
CA GLY A 93 -7.49 -18.94 -11.71
C GLY A 93 -6.22 -18.77 -10.86
N LYS A 94 -6.19 -19.49 -9.74
CA LYS A 94 -5.18 -19.36 -8.68
C LYS A 94 -3.74 -19.38 -9.21
N ASP A 95 -3.36 -20.40 -9.96
CA ASP A 95 -1.96 -20.61 -10.37
C ASP A 95 -1.47 -19.52 -11.34
N GLN A 96 -2.33 -19.09 -12.25
CA GLN A 96 -2.01 -18.00 -13.19
C GLN A 96 -1.95 -16.64 -12.48
N TYR A 97 -2.77 -16.43 -11.46
CA TYR A 97 -2.73 -15.18 -10.70
C TYR A 97 -1.49 -15.13 -9.79
N LEU A 98 -1.09 -16.24 -9.19
CA LEU A 98 0.16 -16.33 -8.44
C LEU A 98 1.37 -16.00 -9.31
N GLN A 99 1.46 -16.56 -10.55
CA GLN A 99 2.53 -16.21 -11.49
C GLN A 99 2.55 -14.71 -11.83
N LEU A 100 1.38 -14.09 -11.89
CA LEU A 100 1.25 -12.64 -12.12
C LEU A 100 1.81 -11.85 -10.94
N LEU A 101 1.43 -12.21 -9.72
CA LEU A 101 1.95 -11.60 -8.50
C LEU A 101 3.46 -11.82 -8.36
N ASP A 102 3.97 -13.02 -8.66
CA ASP A 102 5.39 -13.36 -8.56
C ASP A 102 6.27 -12.46 -9.44
N LYS A 103 5.81 -12.14 -10.66
CA LYS A 103 6.51 -11.16 -11.52
C LYS A 103 6.60 -9.80 -10.84
N GLY A 104 5.48 -9.28 -10.31
CA GLY A 104 5.46 -8.00 -9.61
C GLY A 104 6.34 -7.99 -8.36
N VAL A 105 6.31 -9.07 -7.58
CA VAL A 105 7.15 -9.24 -6.37
C VAL A 105 8.63 -9.31 -6.74
N ALA A 106 8.99 -9.98 -7.83
CA ALA A 106 10.38 -10.03 -8.30
C ALA A 106 10.89 -8.62 -8.70
N TRP A 107 10.14 -7.87 -9.50
CA TRP A 107 10.50 -6.49 -9.86
C TRP A 107 10.58 -5.58 -8.65
N ALA A 108 9.62 -5.69 -7.72
CA ALA A 108 9.65 -4.95 -6.47
C ALA A 108 10.91 -5.26 -5.65
N THR A 109 11.31 -6.55 -5.56
CA THR A 109 12.54 -6.97 -4.87
C THR A 109 13.78 -6.33 -5.49
N GLU A 110 13.93 -6.42 -6.81
CA GLU A 110 15.07 -5.85 -7.53
C GLU A 110 15.20 -4.33 -7.32
N LEU A 111 14.07 -3.63 -7.18
CA LEU A 111 14.01 -2.18 -7.00
C LEU A 111 14.02 -1.75 -5.52
N GLY A 112 14.07 -2.68 -4.58
CA GLY A 112 14.05 -2.36 -3.15
C GLY A 112 12.71 -1.81 -2.68
N LEU A 113 11.60 -2.31 -3.25
CA LEU A 113 10.22 -1.97 -2.89
C LEU A 113 9.60 -3.12 -2.09
N TYR A 114 9.03 -2.83 -0.93
CA TYR A 114 8.19 -3.78 -0.23
C TYR A 114 6.81 -3.88 -0.87
N VAL A 115 6.11 -4.98 -0.59
CA VAL A 115 4.79 -5.26 -1.17
C VAL A 115 3.74 -5.48 -0.09
N VAL A 116 2.57 -4.89 -0.28
CA VAL A 116 1.30 -5.27 0.37
C VAL A 116 0.50 -6.08 -0.64
N ILE A 117 0.07 -7.29 -0.28
CA ILE A 117 -0.99 -8.00 -1.01
C ILE A 117 -2.30 -7.70 -0.29
N ASP A 118 -3.27 -7.21 -1.02
CA ASP A 118 -4.57 -6.81 -0.53
C ASP A 118 -5.70 -7.64 -1.15
N TRP A 119 -6.57 -8.22 -0.31
CA TRP A 119 -7.82 -8.81 -0.77
C TRP A 119 -8.84 -7.71 -0.98
N HIS A 120 -8.90 -7.22 -2.23
CA HIS A 120 -9.57 -5.97 -2.60
C HIS A 120 -11.07 -6.12 -2.73
N SER A 121 -11.73 -6.37 -1.59
CA SER A 121 -13.18 -6.48 -1.50
C SER A 121 -13.78 -5.29 -0.73
N ILE A 122 -14.99 -4.87 -1.11
CA ILE A 122 -15.74 -3.79 -0.46
C ILE A 122 -17.12 -4.32 -0.09
N GLY A 123 -17.39 -4.49 1.21
CA GLY A 123 -18.66 -4.99 1.69
C GLY A 123 -18.62 -5.59 3.08
N ASN A 124 -19.57 -6.49 3.32
CA ASN A 124 -19.78 -7.18 4.58
C ASN A 124 -19.48 -8.68 4.42
N LEU A 125 -18.25 -9.07 4.75
CA LEU A 125 -17.80 -10.46 4.66
C LEU A 125 -18.63 -11.42 5.53
N LYS A 126 -19.16 -10.96 6.67
CA LYS A 126 -20.00 -11.80 7.53
C LYS A 126 -21.26 -12.27 6.82
N ASN A 127 -21.92 -11.38 6.08
CA ASN A 127 -23.16 -11.67 5.37
C ASN A 127 -22.92 -12.00 3.89
N GLU A 128 -21.68 -11.96 3.42
CA GLU A 128 -21.29 -12.16 2.02
C GLU A 128 -22.06 -11.24 1.06
N MET A 129 -22.24 -9.97 1.47
CA MET A 129 -22.92 -8.92 0.73
C MET A 129 -21.95 -7.78 0.38
N TYR A 130 -21.90 -7.40 -0.89
CA TYR A 130 -20.86 -6.51 -1.42
C TYR A 130 -21.44 -5.32 -2.16
N GLN A 131 -20.64 -4.26 -2.29
CA GLN A 131 -21.03 -3.02 -2.94
C GLN A 131 -21.37 -3.22 -4.42
N ASN A 132 -20.65 -4.10 -5.10
CA ASN A 132 -20.94 -4.54 -6.47
C ASN A 132 -20.24 -5.89 -6.77
N GLY A 133 -20.53 -6.47 -7.93
CA GLY A 133 -20.09 -7.82 -8.29
C GLY A 133 -18.57 -8.03 -8.36
N MET A 134 -17.76 -6.99 -8.59
CA MET A 134 -16.31 -7.16 -8.66
C MET A 134 -15.67 -7.46 -7.30
N TYR A 135 -16.35 -7.11 -6.21
CA TYR A 135 -15.89 -7.28 -4.83
C TYR A 135 -16.45 -8.54 -4.15
N GLU A 136 -17.34 -9.26 -4.83
CA GLU A 136 -17.97 -10.45 -4.27
C GLU A 136 -16.96 -11.55 -3.95
N THR A 137 -17.02 -12.03 -2.73
CA THR A 137 -16.27 -13.18 -2.23
C THR A 137 -17.09 -13.94 -1.20
N THR A 138 -16.56 -15.04 -0.67
CA THR A 138 -17.14 -15.74 0.48
C THR A 138 -16.12 -15.79 1.61
N GLN A 139 -16.56 -16.05 2.84
CA GLN A 139 -15.64 -16.30 3.95
C GLN A 139 -14.70 -17.45 3.60
N LYS A 140 -15.24 -18.53 3.03
CA LYS A 140 -14.45 -19.69 2.58
C LYS A 140 -13.40 -19.29 1.56
N GLU A 141 -13.76 -18.53 0.52
CA GLU A 141 -12.83 -18.08 -0.52
C GLU A 141 -11.75 -17.16 0.06
N SER A 142 -12.13 -16.21 0.93
CA SER A 142 -11.18 -15.33 1.60
C SER A 142 -10.17 -16.13 2.45
N PHE A 143 -10.61 -17.12 3.20
CA PHE A 143 -9.72 -17.99 3.99
C PHE A 143 -8.81 -18.86 3.11
N GLU A 144 -9.32 -19.38 2.00
CA GLU A 144 -8.52 -20.13 1.02
C GLU A 144 -7.48 -19.24 0.32
N PHE A 145 -7.86 -18.01 -0.03
CA PHE A 145 -6.92 -17.01 -0.58
C PHE A 145 -5.78 -16.76 0.41
N TRP A 146 -6.07 -16.46 1.66
CA TRP A 146 -5.05 -16.16 2.66
C TRP A 146 -4.18 -17.37 3.02
N ARG A 147 -4.74 -18.58 3.02
CA ARG A 147 -3.93 -19.80 3.13
C ARG A 147 -2.95 -19.91 1.98
N THR A 148 -3.44 -19.71 0.76
CA THR A 148 -2.61 -19.75 -0.45
C THR A 148 -1.49 -18.72 -0.42
N MET A 149 -1.81 -17.45 -0.09
CA MET A 149 -0.81 -16.40 0.01
C MET A 149 0.23 -16.70 1.11
N ALA A 150 -0.23 -17.20 2.26
CA ALA A 150 0.63 -17.54 3.37
C ALA A 150 1.62 -18.69 3.02
N GLU A 151 1.16 -19.75 2.42
CA GLU A 151 1.99 -20.87 1.97
C GLU A 151 3.00 -20.43 0.90
N HIS A 152 2.54 -19.65 -0.08
CA HIS A 152 3.34 -19.25 -1.23
C HIS A 152 4.44 -18.25 -0.88
N TYR A 153 4.13 -17.27 -0.02
CA TYR A 153 5.06 -16.18 0.33
C TYR A 153 5.70 -16.29 1.72
N LYS A 154 5.58 -17.42 2.43
CA LYS A 154 6.09 -17.60 3.81
C LYS A 154 7.56 -17.20 4.00
N ASP A 155 8.41 -17.44 3.01
CA ASP A 155 9.84 -17.17 3.03
C ASP A 155 10.25 -15.92 2.22
N ASN A 156 9.27 -15.23 1.63
CA ASN A 156 9.49 -14.04 0.83
C ASN A 156 9.40 -12.78 1.71
N THR A 157 10.52 -12.09 1.91
CA THR A 157 10.58 -10.90 2.77
C THR A 157 10.16 -9.62 2.06
N THR A 158 10.04 -9.63 0.72
CA THR A 158 9.54 -8.50 -0.06
C THR A 158 8.04 -8.30 0.18
N VAL A 159 7.28 -9.40 0.28
CA VAL A 159 5.87 -9.38 0.69
C VAL A 159 5.82 -9.17 2.20
N ALA A 160 5.88 -7.91 2.61
CA ALA A 160 5.93 -7.54 4.03
C ALA A 160 4.57 -7.52 4.70
N PHE A 161 3.48 -7.36 3.94
CA PHE A 161 2.14 -7.14 4.47
C PHE A 161 1.07 -7.91 3.72
N PHE A 162 0.07 -8.37 4.47
CA PHE A 162 -1.19 -8.93 3.98
C PHE A 162 -2.35 -8.08 4.49
N GLU A 163 -3.00 -7.33 3.63
CA GLU A 163 -4.19 -6.56 3.97
C GLU A 163 -5.43 -7.44 3.82
N LEU A 164 -5.97 -7.84 4.99
CA LEU A 164 -6.89 -8.96 5.08
C LEU A 164 -8.22 -8.75 4.36
N PHE A 165 -8.65 -7.49 4.27
CA PHE A 165 -9.86 -7.08 3.57
C PHE A 165 -9.82 -5.56 3.36
N ASN A 166 -9.97 -5.11 2.13
CA ASN A 166 -9.78 -3.72 1.73
C ASN A 166 -10.72 -2.74 2.48
N GLU A 167 -12.03 -2.83 2.26
CA GLU A 167 -12.99 -1.85 2.79
C GLU A 167 -14.23 -2.51 3.41
N PRO A 168 -14.17 -2.92 4.68
CA PRO A 168 -15.33 -3.44 5.38
C PRO A 168 -16.38 -2.33 5.58
N THR A 169 -17.62 -2.63 5.18
CA THR A 169 -18.75 -1.71 5.29
C THR A 169 -20.09 -2.45 5.33
N VAL A 170 -21.02 -1.91 6.08
CA VAL A 170 -22.43 -2.35 6.07
C VAL A 170 -23.33 -1.41 5.26
N MET A 171 -22.76 -0.33 4.68
CA MET A 171 -23.49 0.68 3.89
C MET A 171 -24.78 1.16 4.55
N GLY A 172 -24.74 1.50 5.85
CA GLY A 172 -25.93 1.90 6.60
C GLY A 172 -26.97 0.81 6.74
N GLY A 173 -26.57 -0.46 6.73
CA GLY A 173 -27.43 -1.63 6.84
C GLY A 173 -27.89 -2.25 5.52
N LYS A 174 -27.59 -1.61 4.37
CA LYS A 174 -27.94 -2.16 3.03
C LYS A 174 -27.24 -3.49 2.73
N LEU A 175 -26.07 -3.73 3.34
CA LEU A 175 -25.32 -4.97 3.24
C LEU A 175 -25.46 -5.85 4.50
N GLY A 176 -26.60 -5.74 5.21
CA GLY A 176 -26.85 -6.43 6.47
C GLY A 176 -26.10 -5.78 7.64
N THR A 177 -25.95 -6.52 8.73
CA THR A 177 -25.28 -6.06 9.95
C THR A 177 -24.00 -6.84 10.20
N CYS A 178 -23.01 -6.20 10.79
CA CYS A 178 -21.81 -6.82 11.31
C CYS A 178 -21.33 -6.00 12.52
N SER A 179 -21.30 -6.61 13.69
CA SER A 179 -20.72 -5.98 14.88
C SER A 179 -19.20 -6.05 14.82
N TRP A 180 -18.53 -5.22 15.64
CA TRP A 180 -17.08 -5.30 15.75
C TRP A 180 -16.60 -6.67 16.25
N ASP A 181 -17.30 -7.29 17.20
CA ASP A 181 -16.95 -8.62 17.70
C ASP A 181 -17.01 -9.69 16.60
N GLU A 182 -18.02 -9.64 15.74
CA GLU A 182 -18.15 -10.55 14.59
C GLU A 182 -17.04 -10.32 13.56
N TRP A 183 -16.75 -9.07 13.23
CA TRP A 183 -15.65 -8.70 12.35
C TRP A 183 -14.29 -9.13 12.91
N LYS A 184 -14.06 -8.81 14.18
CA LYS A 184 -12.86 -9.19 14.91
C LYS A 184 -12.63 -10.71 14.86
N LYS A 185 -13.66 -11.51 15.10
CA LYS A 185 -13.58 -12.98 15.04
C LYS A 185 -13.11 -13.45 13.65
N LEU A 186 -13.67 -12.91 12.57
CA LEU A 186 -13.26 -13.24 11.20
C LEU A 186 -11.79 -12.87 10.93
N MET A 187 -11.35 -11.71 11.41
CA MET A 187 -9.96 -11.27 11.23
C MET A 187 -8.99 -12.12 12.06
N GLU A 188 -9.33 -12.46 13.30
CA GLU A 188 -8.53 -13.34 14.16
C GLU A 188 -8.41 -14.76 13.58
N GLU A 189 -9.48 -15.29 12.98
CA GLU A 189 -9.47 -16.57 12.25
C GLU A 189 -8.57 -16.50 11.03
N THR A 190 -8.68 -15.43 10.23
CA THR A 190 -7.79 -15.21 9.07
C THR A 190 -6.32 -15.13 9.48
N ILE A 191 -6.01 -14.41 10.55
CA ILE A 191 -4.65 -14.31 11.09
C ILE A 191 -4.14 -15.68 11.55
N THR A 192 -4.99 -16.46 12.19
CA THR A 192 -4.66 -17.83 12.62
C THR A 192 -4.29 -18.72 11.43
N ILE A 193 -5.07 -18.64 10.34
CA ILE A 193 -4.77 -19.35 9.08
C ILE A 193 -3.41 -18.93 8.53
N ILE A 194 -3.14 -17.63 8.45
CA ILE A 194 -1.88 -17.08 7.92
C ILE A 194 -0.69 -17.60 8.76
N ARG A 195 -0.79 -17.55 10.08
CA ARG A 195 0.30 -17.97 10.98
C ARG A 195 0.50 -19.49 10.99
N ALA A 196 -0.58 -20.27 10.91
CA ALA A 196 -0.50 -21.74 10.80
C ALA A 196 0.22 -22.22 9.54
N ASN A 197 0.23 -21.41 8.47
CA ASN A 197 0.95 -21.66 7.22
C ASN A 197 2.36 -21.06 7.17
N GLY A 198 2.86 -20.53 8.30
CA GLY A 198 4.24 -20.11 8.48
C GLY A 198 4.59 -18.73 7.92
N ALA A 199 3.63 -17.96 7.41
CA ALA A 199 3.90 -16.64 6.84
C ALA A 199 4.33 -15.64 7.93
N LYS A 200 5.36 -14.86 7.60
CA LYS A 200 5.92 -13.78 8.45
C LYS A 200 5.39 -12.41 8.07
N ALA A 201 4.72 -12.30 6.93
CA ALA A 201 4.06 -11.05 6.52
C ALA A 201 3.13 -10.55 7.62
N ILE A 202 3.08 -9.24 7.79
CA ILE A 202 2.31 -8.57 8.85
C ILE A 202 0.86 -8.44 8.39
N PRO A 203 -0.11 -9.04 9.09
CA PRO A 203 -1.53 -8.81 8.80
C PRO A 203 -1.90 -7.35 9.06
N LEU A 204 -2.57 -6.74 8.10
CA LEU A 204 -3.16 -5.41 8.18
C LEU A 204 -4.67 -5.56 8.35
N VAL A 205 -5.23 -4.95 9.40
CA VAL A 205 -6.65 -5.07 9.74
C VAL A 205 -7.35 -3.73 9.62
N ALA A 206 -8.39 -3.68 8.80
CA ALA A 206 -9.26 -2.53 8.63
C ALA A 206 -10.43 -2.52 9.63
N GLY A 207 -10.87 -1.33 9.99
CA GLY A 207 -12.16 -1.13 10.68
C GLY A 207 -13.28 -0.81 9.69
N PHE A 208 -14.48 -0.46 10.20
CA PHE A 208 -15.64 -0.19 9.38
C PHE A 208 -15.63 1.18 8.67
N ASN A 209 -16.73 1.50 8.01
CA ASN A 209 -16.97 2.71 7.25
C ASN A 209 -15.97 2.84 6.07
N TRP A 210 -15.87 1.76 5.27
CA TRP A 210 -14.90 1.66 4.18
C TRP A 210 -13.48 1.91 4.70
N ALA A 211 -13.04 1.06 5.64
CA ALA A 211 -11.74 1.10 6.31
C ALA A 211 -11.39 2.42 7.03
N TYR A 212 -12.36 3.32 7.26
CA TYR A 212 -12.05 4.62 7.87
C TYR A 212 -11.94 4.55 9.40
N ASP A 213 -12.87 3.85 10.07
CA ASP A 213 -13.14 3.98 11.51
C ASP A 213 -12.47 2.88 12.33
N LEU A 214 -11.61 3.26 13.26
CA LEU A 214 -10.92 2.35 14.17
C LEU A 214 -11.31 2.55 15.65
N ARG A 215 -12.36 3.30 15.96
CA ARG A 215 -12.73 3.63 17.35
C ARG A 215 -12.94 2.42 18.23
N GLU A 216 -13.48 1.32 17.69
CA GLU A 216 -13.68 0.07 18.43
C GLU A 216 -12.38 -0.56 18.94
N VAL A 217 -11.25 -0.32 18.25
CA VAL A 217 -9.93 -0.82 18.66
C VAL A 217 -9.50 -0.29 20.04
N ALA A 218 -10.00 0.87 20.44
CA ALA A 218 -9.67 1.47 21.72
C ALA A 218 -10.02 0.56 22.93
N GLN A 219 -11.17 -0.12 22.85
CA GLN A 219 -11.72 -0.95 23.92
C GLN A 219 -11.58 -2.45 23.64
N ASN A 220 -11.61 -2.83 22.36
CA ASN A 220 -11.64 -4.24 21.97
C ASN A 220 -10.71 -4.52 20.78
N PRO A 221 -9.39 -4.40 20.95
CA PRO A 221 -8.43 -4.65 19.87
C PRO A 221 -8.43 -6.11 19.41
N ILE A 222 -7.94 -6.35 18.19
CA ILE A 222 -7.66 -7.70 17.67
C ILE A 222 -6.69 -8.41 18.62
N LYS A 223 -7.01 -9.64 19.02
CA LYS A 223 -6.19 -10.48 19.89
C LYS A 223 -5.17 -11.28 19.08
N ALA A 224 -4.21 -10.60 18.51
CA ALA A 224 -3.10 -11.22 17.79
C ALA A 224 -1.86 -10.34 17.90
N GLU A 225 -0.69 -10.96 17.93
CA GLU A 225 0.59 -10.27 17.93
C GLU A 225 1.10 -10.04 16.49
N GLY A 226 1.97 -9.06 16.34
CA GLY A 226 2.64 -8.81 15.06
C GLY A 226 1.69 -8.35 13.94
N ILE A 227 0.62 -7.63 14.29
CA ILE A 227 -0.33 -7.03 13.35
C ILE A 227 -0.17 -5.52 13.27
N ALA A 228 -0.78 -4.91 12.27
CA ALA A 228 -0.99 -3.47 12.19
C ALA A 228 -2.43 -3.17 11.77
N TYR A 229 -2.86 -1.92 11.97
CA TYR A 229 -4.17 -1.47 11.54
C TYR A 229 -4.06 -0.59 10.29
N VAL A 230 -5.16 -0.47 9.55
CA VAL A 230 -5.24 0.40 8.38
C VAL A 230 -6.42 1.35 8.48
N SER A 231 -6.30 2.50 7.81
CA SER A 231 -7.41 3.43 7.60
C SER A 231 -7.34 4.05 6.20
N HIS A 232 -8.52 4.37 5.63
CA HIS A 232 -8.70 5.08 4.36
C HIS A 232 -9.34 6.47 4.62
N PRO A 233 -8.57 7.45 5.12
CA PRO A 233 -9.10 8.75 5.53
C PRO A 233 -9.24 9.73 4.36
N TYR A 234 -10.02 9.38 3.35
CA TYR A 234 -10.32 10.29 2.25
C TYR A 234 -10.94 11.60 2.74
N PRO A 235 -10.71 12.73 2.03
CA PRO A 235 -10.98 14.09 2.55
C PRO A 235 -12.39 14.33 3.04
N MET A 236 -13.41 13.81 2.35
CA MET A 236 -14.81 14.04 2.71
C MET A 236 -15.35 13.08 3.78
N LYS A 237 -14.52 12.18 4.34
CA LYS A 237 -14.90 11.39 5.51
C LYS A 237 -15.13 12.27 6.74
N ARG A 238 -14.47 13.42 6.80
CA ARG A 238 -14.65 14.47 7.82
C ARG A 238 -14.50 15.85 7.19
N GLU A 239 -15.17 16.84 7.77
CA GLU A 239 -14.99 18.24 7.44
C GLU A 239 -13.71 18.79 8.05
N LYS A 240 -13.14 19.84 7.41
CA LYS A 240 -12.01 20.60 7.97
C LYS A 240 -12.39 21.27 9.29
N PRO A 241 -11.44 21.46 10.24
CA PRO A 241 -10.09 20.90 10.26
C PRO A 241 -10.12 19.40 10.54
N TRP A 242 -9.19 18.65 9.98
CA TRP A 242 -9.21 17.18 10.00
C TRP A 242 -8.49 16.55 11.18
N GLU A 243 -7.36 17.10 11.61
CA GLU A 243 -6.33 16.45 12.43
C GLU A 243 -6.87 15.92 13.77
N ASP A 244 -7.67 16.71 14.48
CA ASP A 244 -8.29 16.26 15.75
C ASP A 244 -9.30 15.13 15.52
N LYS A 245 -10.06 15.22 14.43
CA LYS A 245 -11.02 14.18 14.04
C LYS A 245 -10.33 12.90 13.63
N TRP A 246 -9.26 12.99 12.85
CA TRP A 246 -8.41 11.83 12.53
C TRP A 246 -7.83 11.20 13.78
N THR A 247 -7.35 12.02 14.73
CA THR A 247 -6.82 11.50 16.00
C THR A 247 -7.91 10.76 16.79
N ALA A 248 -9.14 11.26 16.82
CA ALA A 248 -10.25 10.62 17.52
C ALA A 248 -10.78 9.36 16.84
N ASP A 249 -10.80 9.32 15.50
CA ASP A 249 -11.42 8.24 14.74
C ASP A 249 -10.48 7.04 14.48
N TRP A 250 -9.17 7.28 14.27
CA TRP A 250 -8.22 6.24 13.92
C TRP A 250 -6.76 6.53 14.35
N GLY A 251 -6.34 7.79 14.41
CA GLY A 251 -4.94 8.16 14.66
C GLY A 251 -4.43 7.78 16.04
N PHE A 252 -5.31 7.71 17.05
CA PHE A 252 -4.96 7.25 18.40
C PHE A 252 -4.34 5.85 18.42
N VAL A 253 -4.66 5.02 17.41
CA VAL A 253 -4.14 3.65 17.27
C VAL A 253 -2.62 3.65 17.16
N ALA A 254 -2.03 4.65 16.49
CA ALA A 254 -0.60 4.78 16.29
C ALA A 254 0.22 4.93 17.60
N LYS A 255 -0.45 5.18 18.73
CA LYS A 255 0.21 5.19 20.06
C LYS A 255 0.56 3.80 20.57
N LYS A 256 -0.14 2.75 20.11
CA LYS A 256 0.01 1.37 20.60
C LYS A 256 0.38 0.36 19.52
N TYR A 257 -0.07 0.58 18.28
CA TYR A 257 0.11 -0.32 17.15
C TYR A 257 0.68 0.44 15.95
N PRO A 258 1.40 -0.22 15.05
CA PRO A 258 1.71 0.39 13.76
C PRO A 258 0.41 0.66 13.00
N LEU A 259 0.39 1.79 12.28
CA LEU A 259 -0.75 2.21 11.47
C LEU A 259 -0.29 2.52 10.05
N VAL A 260 -1.06 2.04 9.08
CA VAL A 260 -0.84 2.31 7.66
C VAL A 260 -2.10 2.90 7.06
N LEU A 261 -2.01 4.04 6.40
CA LEU A 261 -3.09 4.55 5.57
C LEU A 261 -2.93 3.93 4.18
N THR A 262 -3.56 2.78 3.95
CA THR A 262 -3.37 2.01 2.71
C THR A 262 -4.04 2.65 1.50
N GLU A 263 -4.93 3.60 1.72
CA GLU A 263 -5.43 4.49 0.69
C GLU A 263 -5.56 5.93 1.21
N ILE A 264 -4.89 6.85 0.54
CA ILE A 264 -5.09 8.30 0.65
C ILE A 264 -5.07 8.91 -0.75
N GLY A 265 -5.78 10.01 -0.93
CA GLY A 265 -5.77 10.68 -2.21
C GLY A 265 -6.85 11.75 -2.29
N PHE A 266 -6.77 12.60 -3.31
CA PHE A 266 -7.75 13.64 -3.59
C PHE A 266 -7.83 13.97 -5.08
N CYS A 267 -8.95 14.52 -5.51
CA CYS A 267 -9.08 15.17 -6.81
C CYS A 267 -10.00 16.39 -6.68
N GLY A 268 -9.90 17.30 -7.63
CA GLY A 268 -10.82 18.44 -7.72
C GLY A 268 -12.23 18.00 -8.10
N PRO A 269 -13.25 18.84 -7.84
CA PRO A 269 -14.65 18.47 -8.14
C PRO A 269 -14.92 18.27 -9.64
N ASP A 270 -14.15 18.93 -10.51
CA ASP A 270 -14.27 18.85 -11.95
C ASP A 270 -13.28 17.86 -12.59
N ASP A 271 -12.43 17.18 -11.80
CA ASP A 271 -11.48 16.21 -12.30
C ASP A 271 -12.20 14.93 -12.77
N LYS A 272 -11.65 14.28 -13.79
CA LYS A 272 -12.20 13.01 -14.30
C LYS A 272 -12.31 11.98 -13.15
N GLY A 273 -13.52 11.45 -12.97
CA GLY A 273 -13.80 10.45 -11.95
C GLY A 273 -13.97 11.01 -10.52
N ALA A 274 -14.14 12.34 -10.39
CA ALA A 274 -14.44 12.96 -9.10
C ALA A 274 -15.71 12.36 -8.49
N HIS A 275 -15.64 11.96 -7.24
CA HIS A 275 -16.75 11.38 -6.48
C HIS A 275 -16.53 11.57 -4.97
N VAL A 276 -17.59 11.44 -4.21
CA VAL A 276 -17.49 11.35 -2.75
C VAL A 276 -16.87 9.97 -2.40
N PRO A 277 -15.83 9.89 -1.56
CA PRO A 277 -15.34 10.93 -0.63
C PRO A 277 -14.01 11.59 -1.03
N VAL A 278 -13.55 11.54 -2.28
CA VAL A 278 -12.18 11.92 -2.67
C VAL A 278 -12.02 13.39 -3.07
N ILE A 279 -13.10 14.17 -3.13
CA ILE A 279 -13.08 15.57 -3.59
C ILE A 279 -12.38 16.47 -2.59
N SER A 280 -11.27 17.09 -3.00
CA SER A 280 -10.51 18.09 -2.24
C SER A 280 -9.45 18.78 -3.12
N ASP A 281 -8.51 19.45 -2.47
CA ASP A 281 -7.35 20.11 -3.06
C ASP A 281 -6.05 19.75 -2.32
N GLU A 282 -4.94 20.41 -2.66
CA GLU A 282 -3.63 20.15 -2.06
C GLU A 282 -3.61 20.36 -0.54
N SER A 283 -4.53 21.16 0.03
CA SER A 283 -4.60 21.34 1.49
C SER A 283 -4.86 20.03 2.24
N TYR A 284 -5.60 19.09 1.61
CA TYR A 284 -5.71 17.74 2.16
C TYR A 284 -4.38 16.99 2.09
N GLY A 285 -3.70 17.05 0.95
CA GLY A 285 -2.38 16.43 0.80
C GLY A 285 -1.40 16.93 1.87
N GLU A 286 -1.33 18.24 2.08
CA GLU A 286 -0.49 18.89 3.09
C GLU A 286 -0.85 18.47 4.52
N ALA A 287 -2.13 18.42 4.85
CA ALA A 287 -2.60 18.03 6.18
C ALA A 287 -2.28 16.56 6.46
N ILE A 288 -2.62 15.63 5.54
CA ILE A 288 -2.46 14.21 5.77
C ILE A 288 -0.99 13.76 5.80
N THR A 289 -0.14 14.30 4.91
CA THR A 289 1.29 13.98 4.92
C THR A 289 1.97 14.50 6.17
N ARG A 290 1.70 15.74 6.57
CA ARG A 290 2.19 16.31 7.83
C ARG A 290 1.73 15.50 9.05
N TYR A 291 0.46 15.10 9.09
CA TYR A 291 -0.08 14.29 10.17
C TYR A 291 0.63 12.94 10.26
N CYS A 292 0.84 12.27 9.12
CA CYS A 292 1.57 11.01 9.05
C CYS A 292 3.02 11.15 9.49
N ASP A 293 3.73 12.19 9.02
CA ASP A 293 5.13 12.43 9.38
C ASP A 293 5.29 12.71 10.88
N THR A 294 4.39 13.49 11.47
CA THR A 294 4.41 13.82 12.90
C THR A 294 4.17 12.59 13.78
N ASN A 295 3.32 11.65 13.34
CA ASN A 295 2.91 10.49 14.14
C ASN A 295 3.61 9.18 13.75
N GLY A 296 4.58 9.21 12.81
CA GLY A 296 5.27 8.01 12.34
C GLY A 296 4.37 7.00 11.60
N ILE A 297 3.30 7.48 10.97
CA ILE A 297 2.31 6.68 10.28
C ILE A 297 2.75 6.46 8.83
N SER A 298 2.69 5.21 8.36
CA SER A 298 2.94 4.87 6.96
C SER A 298 1.73 5.20 6.07
N TYR A 299 1.96 5.52 4.78
CA TYR A 299 0.85 5.72 3.86
C TYR A 299 1.14 5.21 2.44
N VAL A 300 0.07 4.88 1.72
CA VAL A 300 0.07 4.44 0.32
C VAL A 300 -0.96 5.28 -0.45
N VAL A 301 -0.51 5.97 -1.50
CA VAL A 301 -1.37 6.89 -2.25
C VAL A 301 -2.17 6.12 -3.29
N TRP A 302 -3.46 6.35 -3.35
CA TRP A 302 -4.37 5.85 -4.37
C TRP A 302 -4.47 6.85 -5.54
N VAL A 303 -4.28 6.49 -6.78
CA VAL A 303 -3.83 5.25 -7.36
C VAL A 303 -2.88 5.53 -8.54
N PHE A 304 -1.85 4.74 -8.72
CA PHE A 304 -0.86 4.85 -9.79
C PHE A 304 -1.44 4.26 -11.10
N ASP A 305 -2.44 4.94 -11.63
CA ASP A 305 -3.25 4.52 -12.79
C ASP A 305 -3.91 5.73 -13.45
N PRO A 306 -4.07 5.76 -14.80
CA PRO A 306 -4.67 6.89 -15.51
C PRO A 306 -6.20 6.77 -15.71
N GLN A 307 -6.84 5.74 -15.13
CA GLN A 307 -8.27 5.48 -15.34
C GLN A 307 -9.06 5.39 -14.02
N TRP A 308 -8.45 4.88 -12.95
CA TRP A 308 -9.10 4.78 -11.65
C TRP A 308 -8.88 6.05 -10.84
N ALA A 309 -9.96 6.62 -10.32
CA ALA A 309 -9.91 7.87 -9.57
C ALA A 309 -9.72 7.64 -8.05
N PRO A 310 -9.05 8.56 -7.37
CA PRO A 310 -8.31 9.72 -7.87
C PRO A 310 -6.97 9.33 -8.52
N MET A 311 -6.81 9.71 -9.79
CA MET A 311 -5.66 9.31 -10.61
C MET A 311 -4.39 10.08 -10.24
N LEU A 312 -3.23 9.40 -10.21
CA LEU A 312 -1.93 10.06 -10.02
C LEU A 312 -1.33 10.60 -11.32
N PHE A 313 -1.71 10.04 -12.47
CA PHE A 313 -1.27 10.51 -13.79
C PHE A 313 -2.40 10.36 -14.82
N THR A 314 -2.29 11.07 -15.94
CA THR A 314 -3.35 11.16 -16.96
C THR A 314 -3.19 10.17 -18.10
N ASP A 315 -1.99 9.67 -18.33
CA ASP A 315 -1.63 8.82 -19.46
C ASP A 315 -0.39 7.95 -19.12
N TRP A 316 -0.14 6.93 -19.91
CA TRP A 316 0.97 5.99 -19.72
C TRP A 316 2.37 6.58 -20.04
N SER A 317 2.47 7.87 -20.34
CA SER A 317 3.73 8.62 -20.25
C SER A 317 3.97 9.18 -18.85
N TYR A 318 3.09 8.82 -17.90
CA TYR A 318 3.14 9.22 -16.49
C TYR A 318 3.06 10.74 -16.28
N THR A 319 2.31 11.46 -17.12
CA THR A 319 2.03 12.88 -16.94
C THR A 319 1.24 13.10 -15.65
N PRO A 320 1.81 13.76 -14.61
CA PRO A 320 1.18 13.79 -13.30
C PRO A 320 -0.08 14.67 -13.29
N THR A 321 -1.14 14.21 -12.63
CA THR A 321 -2.31 15.02 -12.26
C THR A 321 -1.93 16.05 -11.19
N ARG A 322 -2.89 16.86 -10.73
CA ARG A 322 -2.73 17.75 -9.60
C ARG A 322 -2.28 17.01 -8.34
N GLN A 323 -3.01 15.97 -7.95
CA GLN A 323 -2.63 15.10 -6.83
C GLN A 323 -1.28 14.40 -7.11
N GLY A 324 -1.05 13.94 -8.34
CA GLY A 324 0.20 13.30 -8.73
C GLY A 324 1.42 14.18 -8.54
N ARG A 325 1.36 15.46 -8.93
CA ARG A 325 2.45 16.42 -8.69
C ARG A 325 2.74 16.60 -7.20
N TYR A 326 1.67 16.72 -6.40
CA TYR A 326 1.81 16.86 -4.95
C TYR A 326 2.52 15.65 -4.33
N PHE A 327 1.95 14.43 -4.53
CA PHE A 327 2.47 13.24 -3.88
C PHE A 327 3.84 12.79 -4.43
N LYS A 328 4.11 12.98 -5.72
CA LYS A 328 5.46 12.76 -6.29
C LYS A 328 6.50 13.58 -5.53
N LYS A 329 6.25 14.87 -5.33
CA LYS A 329 7.14 15.76 -4.57
C LYS A 329 7.30 15.30 -3.11
N ALA A 330 6.20 14.93 -2.44
CA ALA A 330 6.21 14.49 -1.04
C ALA A 330 7.01 13.18 -0.87
N LEU A 331 6.79 12.19 -1.74
CA LEU A 331 7.49 10.91 -1.74
C LEU A 331 9.00 11.09 -1.98
N GLN A 332 9.39 11.89 -2.98
CA GLN A 332 10.78 12.18 -3.28
C GLN A 332 11.48 12.91 -2.13
N ALA A 333 10.80 13.88 -1.52
CA ALA A 333 11.35 14.61 -0.36
C ALA A 333 11.56 13.69 0.85
N TYR A 334 10.69 12.71 1.05
CA TYR A 334 10.86 11.70 2.11
C TYR A 334 12.02 10.75 1.79
N SER A 335 12.09 10.22 0.57
CA SER A 335 13.15 9.30 0.14
C SER A 335 14.55 9.91 0.20
N ALA A 336 14.67 11.22 -0.04
CA ALA A 336 15.96 11.91 0.03
C ALA A 336 16.51 12.10 1.46
N LYS A 337 15.66 11.90 2.50
CA LYS A 337 16.03 12.08 3.92
C LYS A 337 16.31 10.75 4.63
N ASN A 338 15.91 9.61 4.06
CA ASN A 338 15.95 8.28 4.69
C ASN A 338 16.66 7.23 3.83
#